data_9d646470b27751d1e18ce0e85c53889e
#
_entry.id   9d646470b27751d1e18ce0e85c53889e
#
_cell.length_a   1.000
_cell.length_b   1.000
_cell.length_c   1.000
_cell.angle_alpha   90.00
_cell.angle_beta   90.00
_cell.angle_gamma   90.00
#
_symmetry.space_group_name_H-M   'P 1'
#
loop_
_entity.id
_entity.type
_entity.pdbx_description
1 polymer ?
#
loop_
_entity_poly.entity_id
_entity_poly.type
_entity_poly.pdbx_seq_one_letter_code
_entity_poly.pdbx_strand_id
1 'polypeptide(L)'
;TGRIAHDDVVIAMNQVTVQKDIDYLKDGGVLFYADHLELPQIEKDIIVYPMPIKALMKTVDAPRNMTNYLENMLYVGIVGQVMGIPENVLKATIDHQFSGKPAIAESNFNIVNLGYQYALKNIEKKDRFYLEQLPELSDYILTDGNNAGALGSLYGGLQFCAWYPITPATSLVESAIGQVS
;
A
#
# COMPACT_ATOMS: atom_id res chain seq x y z
N THR A 1 -13.46 10.09 5.13
CA THR A 1 -13.90 8.68 5.05
C THR A 1 -14.07 8.15 6.46
N GLY A 2 -15.27 7.67 6.81
CA GLY A 2 -15.51 6.99 8.08
C GLY A 2 -14.79 5.64 8.14
N ARG A 3 -14.33 5.22 9.32
CA ARG A 3 -13.87 3.84 9.51
C ARG A 3 -15.05 2.90 9.35
N ILE A 4 -14.88 1.89 8.51
CA ILE A 4 -15.82 0.77 8.40
C ILE A 4 -15.43 -0.23 9.51
N ALA A 5 -16.41 -0.89 10.11
CA ALA A 5 -16.17 -1.81 11.22
C ALA A 5 -15.45 -3.10 10.79
N HIS A 6 -15.48 -3.42 9.49
CA HIS A 6 -14.92 -4.65 8.94
C HIS A 6 -14.31 -4.40 7.56
N ASP A 7 -13.31 -5.20 7.21
CA ASP A 7 -12.58 -5.13 5.96
C ASP A 7 -12.98 -6.28 5.03
N ASP A 8 -12.97 -6.03 3.73
CA ASP A 8 -13.22 -7.04 2.70
C ASP A 8 -11.94 -7.79 2.32
N VAL A 9 -10.79 -7.10 2.36
CA VAL A 9 -9.46 -7.64 2.03
C VAL A 9 -8.46 -7.17 3.07
N VAL A 10 -7.70 -8.10 3.61
CA VAL A 10 -6.64 -7.82 4.60
C VAL A 10 -5.32 -8.47 4.17
N ILE A 11 -4.22 -7.80 4.44
CA ILE A 11 -2.87 -8.29 4.22
C ILE A 11 -2.19 -8.43 5.58
N ALA A 12 -2.06 -9.66 6.08
CA ALA A 12 -1.38 -9.94 7.33
C ALA A 12 0.13 -10.06 7.10
N MET A 13 0.89 -9.16 7.71
CA MET A 13 2.35 -9.06 7.55
C MET A 13 3.08 -9.39 8.85
N ASN A 14 2.38 -9.50 9.98
CA ASN A 14 3.00 -9.61 11.30
C ASN A 14 2.25 -10.61 12.18
N GLN A 15 3.01 -11.50 12.85
CA GLN A 15 2.47 -12.52 13.75
C GLN A 15 1.69 -11.90 14.92
N VAL A 16 2.11 -10.72 15.41
CA VAL A 16 1.48 -10.09 16.57
C VAL A 16 0.06 -9.59 16.26
N THR A 17 -0.21 -9.21 15.01
CA THR A 17 -1.49 -8.64 14.60
C THR A 17 -2.40 -9.62 13.88
N VAL A 18 -1.91 -10.78 13.44
CA VAL A 18 -2.63 -11.69 12.56
C VAL A 18 -4.03 -12.09 13.07
N GLN A 19 -4.18 -12.31 14.38
CA GLN A 19 -5.49 -12.61 14.98
C GLN A 19 -6.46 -11.44 14.79
N LYS A 20 -6.00 -10.24 15.11
CA LYS A 20 -6.80 -9.02 14.96
C LYS A 20 -7.14 -8.74 13.49
N ASP A 21 -6.19 -8.99 12.59
CA ASP A 21 -6.39 -8.83 11.15
C ASP A 21 -7.52 -9.74 10.64
N ILE A 22 -7.57 -11.00 11.14
CA ILE A 22 -8.65 -11.95 10.83
C ILE A 22 -9.97 -11.54 11.48
N ASP A 23 -9.95 -11.03 12.70
CA ASP A 23 -11.16 -10.59 13.40
C ASP A 23 -11.88 -9.45 12.67
N TYR A 24 -11.12 -8.57 11.99
CA TYR A 24 -11.68 -7.48 11.19
C TYR A 24 -12.23 -7.92 9.84
N LEU A 25 -11.83 -9.09 9.31
CA LEU A 25 -12.38 -9.59 8.04
C LEU A 25 -13.86 -9.93 8.16
N LYS A 26 -14.62 -9.63 7.10
CA LYS A 26 -15.99 -10.12 6.91
C LYS A 26 -15.99 -11.59 6.48
N ASP A 27 -17.13 -12.26 6.67
CA ASP A 27 -17.41 -13.50 5.97
C ASP A 27 -17.39 -13.25 4.45
N GLY A 28 -16.78 -14.17 3.69
CA GLY A 28 -16.51 -14.00 2.26
C GLY A 28 -15.35 -13.06 1.94
N GLY A 29 -14.62 -12.59 2.96
CA GLY A 29 -13.44 -11.74 2.80
C GLY A 29 -12.19 -12.50 2.34
N VAL A 30 -11.13 -11.76 2.07
CA VAL A 30 -9.86 -12.26 1.56
C VAL A 30 -8.72 -11.93 2.49
N LEU A 31 -7.95 -12.94 2.85
CA LEU A 31 -6.72 -12.81 3.63
C LEU A 31 -5.51 -13.14 2.76
N PHE A 32 -4.66 -12.15 2.51
CA PHE A 32 -3.29 -12.37 2.07
C PHE A 32 -2.39 -12.47 3.29
N TYR A 33 -1.51 -13.44 3.35
CA TYR A 33 -0.60 -13.57 4.48
C TYR A 33 0.76 -14.10 4.07
N ALA A 34 1.81 -13.71 4.77
CA ALA A 34 3.13 -14.29 4.59
C ALA A 34 3.12 -15.74 5.10
N ASP A 35 3.55 -16.69 4.29
CA ASP A 35 3.45 -18.14 4.53
C ASP A 35 4.18 -18.65 5.79
N HIS A 36 5.05 -17.82 6.34
CA HIS A 36 5.74 -18.11 7.59
C HIS A 36 4.98 -17.69 8.86
N LEU A 37 3.82 -17.03 8.71
CA LEU A 37 2.96 -16.69 9.84
C LEU A 37 2.10 -17.90 10.21
N GLU A 38 1.98 -18.14 11.50
CA GLU A 38 1.07 -19.14 12.04
C GLU A 38 -0.33 -18.54 12.13
N LEU A 39 -1.25 -19.07 11.32
CA LEU A 39 -2.64 -18.62 11.36
C LEU A 39 -3.36 -19.29 12.55
N PRO A 40 -4.17 -18.53 13.30
CA PRO A 40 -5.07 -19.09 14.29
C PRO A 40 -6.16 -19.92 13.61
N GLN A 41 -6.95 -20.63 14.41
CA GLN A 41 -8.16 -21.29 13.90
C GLN A 41 -9.11 -20.23 13.32
N ILE A 42 -9.45 -20.39 12.04
CA ILE A 42 -10.34 -19.47 11.34
C ILE A 42 -11.73 -20.10 11.29
N GLU A 43 -12.70 -19.45 11.94
CA GLU A 43 -14.09 -19.90 11.97
C GLU A 43 -14.95 -19.25 10.87
N LYS A 44 -14.42 -18.20 10.23
CA LYS A 44 -15.07 -17.44 9.16
C LYS A 44 -14.88 -18.14 7.82
N ASP A 45 -15.86 -18.02 6.93
CA ASP A 45 -15.72 -18.41 5.53
C ASP A 45 -14.93 -17.32 4.78
N ILE A 46 -13.61 -17.50 4.68
CA ILE A 46 -12.71 -16.55 4.00
C ILE A 46 -11.82 -17.26 2.97
N ILE A 47 -11.40 -16.51 1.97
CA ILE A 47 -10.43 -16.96 0.98
C ILE A 47 -9.03 -16.56 1.43
N VAL A 48 -8.10 -17.52 1.43
CA VAL A 48 -6.75 -17.32 1.97
C VAL A 48 -5.72 -17.50 0.87
N TYR A 49 -4.83 -16.51 0.72
CA TYR A 49 -3.71 -16.53 -0.21
C TYR A 49 -2.37 -16.50 0.55
N PRO A 50 -1.66 -17.64 0.64
CA PRO A 50 -0.32 -17.68 1.20
C PRO A 50 0.68 -17.04 0.24
N MET A 51 1.55 -16.18 0.76
CA MET A 51 2.61 -15.52 0.01
C MET A 51 3.98 -16.00 0.50
N PRO A 52 4.81 -16.63 -0.35
CA PRO A 52 6.10 -17.19 0.06
C PRO A 52 7.20 -16.11 0.13
N ILE A 53 6.97 -15.11 0.96
CA ILE A 53 7.81 -13.92 1.06
C ILE A 53 9.28 -14.28 1.34
N LYS A 54 9.54 -15.13 2.34
CA LYS A 54 10.91 -15.53 2.68
C LYS A 54 11.59 -16.33 1.58
N ALA A 55 10.85 -17.16 0.86
CA ALA A 55 11.39 -17.94 -0.24
C ALA A 55 11.76 -17.04 -1.43
N LEU A 56 10.91 -16.10 -1.78
CA LEU A 56 11.17 -15.12 -2.84
C LEU A 56 12.33 -14.20 -2.48
N MET A 57 12.39 -13.70 -1.25
CA MET A 57 13.50 -12.84 -0.80
C MET A 57 14.86 -13.51 -0.85
N LYS A 58 14.95 -14.83 -0.69
CA LYS A 58 16.22 -15.56 -0.84
C LYS A 58 16.80 -15.51 -2.26
N THR A 59 15.98 -15.22 -3.26
CA THR A 59 16.44 -15.07 -4.66
C THR A 59 16.91 -13.65 -4.99
N VAL A 60 16.73 -12.72 -4.06
CA VAL A 60 17.07 -11.30 -4.21
C VAL A 60 18.44 -11.03 -3.59
N ASP A 61 19.35 -10.50 -4.37
CA ASP A 61 20.63 -9.98 -3.86
C ASP A 61 20.42 -8.57 -3.28
N ALA A 62 20.19 -8.51 -1.99
CA ALA A 62 19.92 -7.26 -1.28
C ALA A 62 20.77 -7.11 -0.02
N PRO A 63 21.26 -5.91 0.30
CA PRO A 63 21.91 -5.63 1.56
C PRO A 63 20.99 -5.95 2.74
N ARG A 64 21.54 -6.58 3.79
CA ARG A 64 20.75 -7.03 4.96
C ARG A 64 19.92 -5.93 5.63
N ASN A 65 20.43 -4.70 5.64
CA ASN A 65 19.73 -3.53 6.20
C ASN A 65 18.55 -3.04 5.35
N MET A 66 18.44 -3.48 4.10
CA MET A 66 17.34 -3.11 3.20
C MET A 66 16.29 -4.21 3.04
N THR A 67 16.57 -5.44 3.50
CA THR A 67 15.71 -6.61 3.29
C THR A 67 14.26 -6.35 3.72
N ASN A 68 14.05 -5.79 4.91
CA ASN A 68 12.69 -5.53 5.42
C ASN A 68 11.91 -4.51 4.57
N TYR A 69 12.59 -3.51 3.99
CA TYR A 69 11.95 -2.54 3.10
C TYR A 69 11.58 -3.18 1.77
N LEU A 70 12.46 -4.01 1.24
CA LEU A 70 12.25 -4.70 -0.02
C LEU A 70 11.18 -5.80 0.08
N GLU A 71 11.06 -6.47 1.24
CA GLU A 71 9.97 -7.42 1.49
C GLU A 71 8.60 -6.78 1.24
N ASN A 72 8.40 -5.53 1.66
CA ASN A 72 7.14 -4.83 1.43
C ASN A 72 6.81 -4.69 -0.07
N MET A 73 7.82 -4.58 -0.92
CA MET A 73 7.62 -4.50 -2.37
C MET A 73 7.11 -5.82 -2.97
N LEU A 74 7.45 -6.98 -2.38
CA LEU A 74 6.88 -8.26 -2.80
C LEU A 74 5.37 -8.31 -2.55
N TYR A 75 4.92 -7.83 -1.38
CA TYR A 75 3.47 -7.75 -1.09
C TYR A 75 2.74 -6.89 -2.12
N VAL A 76 3.31 -5.74 -2.48
CA VAL A 76 2.74 -4.85 -3.51
C VAL A 76 2.59 -5.60 -4.83
N GLY A 77 3.62 -6.34 -5.26
CA GLY A 77 3.59 -7.10 -6.50
C GLY A 77 2.55 -8.22 -6.50
N ILE A 78 2.55 -9.05 -5.45
CA ILE A 78 1.65 -10.20 -5.35
C ILE A 78 0.19 -9.74 -5.27
N VAL A 79 -0.10 -8.85 -4.32
CA VAL A 79 -1.46 -8.33 -4.11
C VAL A 79 -1.93 -7.53 -5.32
N GLY A 80 -1.07 -6.69 -5.89
CA GLY A 80 -1.38 -5.91 -7.09
C GLY A 80 -1.83 -6.79 -8.25
N GLN A 81 -1.13 -7.90 -8.50
CA GLN A 81 -1.49 -8.83 -9.56
C GLN A 81 -2.84 -9.50 -9.28
N VAL A 82 -3.04 -10.06 -8.06
CA VAL A 82 -4.29 -10.75 -7.70
C VAL A 82 -5.47 -9.80 -7.72
N MET A 83 -5.28 -8.54 -7.34
CA MET A 83 -6.31 -7.49 -7.36
C MET A 83 -6.52 -6.87 -8.75
N GLY A 84 -5.77 -7.32 -9.78
CA GLY A 84 -5.96 -6.89 -11.16
C GLY A 84 -5.31 -5.56 -11.53
N ILE A 85 -4.34 -5.07 -10.75
CA ILE A 85 -3.60 -3.85 -11.09
C ILE A 85 -2.61 -4.18 -12.23
N PRO A 86 -2.66 -3.48 -13.39
CA PRO A 86 -1.70 -3.70 -14.47
C PRO A 86 -0.25 -3.41 -14.05
N GLU A 87 0.69 -4.22 -14.54
CA GLU A 87 2.13 -4.08 -14.21
C GLU A 87 2.69 -2.69 -14.54
N ASN A 88 2.28 -2.11 -15.66
CA ASN A 88 2.70 -0.78 -16.07
C ASN A 88 2.21 0.33 -15.11
N VAL A 89 1.06 0.15 -14.48
CA VAL A 89 0.55 1.08 -13.45
C VAL A 89 1.41 0.99 -12.19
N LEU A 90 1.76 -0.22 -11.75
CA LEU A 90 2.68 -0.41 -10.62
C LEU A 90 4.04 0.21 -10.90
N LYS A 91 4.58 0.03 -12.13
CA LYS A 91 5.83 0.64 -12.52
C LYS A 91 5.77 2.17 -12.49
N ALA A 92 4.75 2.75 -13.11
CA ALA A 92 4.58 4.21 -13.12
C ALA A 92 4.44 4.79 -11.71
N THR A 93 3.75 4.08 -10.80
CA THR A 93 3.61 4.47 -9.40
C THR A 93 4.95 4.46 -8.67
N ILE A 94 5.77 3.42 -8.88
CA ILE A 94 7.12 3.35 -8.30
C ILE A 94 8.02 4.45 -8.84
N ASP A 95 8.02 4.67 -10.15
CA ASP A 95 8.82 5.72 -10.79
C ASP A 95 8.43 7.12 -10.25
N HIS A 96 7.15 7.36 -10.05
CA HIS A 96 6.64 8.60 -9.44
C HIS A 96 7.06 8.74 -7.97
N GLN A 97 6.91 7.68 -7.17
CA GLN A 97 7.25 7.68 -5.74
C GLN A 97 8.74 7.94 -5.50
N PHE A 98 9.61 7.43 -6.36
CA PHE A 98 11.05 7.61 -6.28
C PHE A 98 11.58 8.60 -7.32
N SER A 99 10.77 9.59 -7.68
CA SER A 99 11.13 10.67 -8.60
C SER A 99 12.50 11.29 -8.25
N GLY A 100 13.37 11.44 -9.24
CA GLY A 100 14.75 11.89 -9.05
C GLY A 100 15.76 10.84 -8.54
N LYS A 101 15.32 9.59 -8.31
CA LYS A 101 16.19 8.50 -7.83
C LYS A 101 15.98 7.22 -8.68
N PRO A 102 16.33 7.22 -9.99
CA PRO A 102 15.96 6.15 -10.91
C PRO A 102 16.51 4.77 -10.50
N ALA A 103 17.72 4.69 -9.97
CA ALA A 103 18.30 3.43 -9.52
C ALA A 103 17.52 2.81 -8.33
N ILE A 104 16.96 3.65 -7.45
CA ILE A 104 16.12 3.19 -6.35
C ILE A 104 14.76 2.74 -6.88
N ALA A 105 14.16 3.51 -7.81
CA ALA A 105 12.91 3.14 -8.47
C ALA A 105 13.03 1.79 -9.17
N GLU A 106 14.09 1.58 -9.96
CA GLU A 106 14.35 0.33 -10.66
C GLU A 106 14.53 -0.85 -9.70
N SER A 107 15.33 -0.68 -8.65
CA SER A 107 15.55 -1.72 -7.63
C SER A 107 14.23 -2.13 -6.96
N ASN A 108 13.39 -1.18 -6.57
CA ASN A 108 12.08 -1.46 -5.96
C ASN A 108 11.14 -2.13 -6.96
N PHE A 109 11.10 -1.65 -8.20
CA PHE A 109 10.24 -2.25 -9.22
C PHE A 109 10.63 -3.70 -9.54
N ASN A 110 11.91 -4.03 -9.57
CA ASN A 110 12.37 -5.41 -9.78
C ASN A 110 11.80 -6.36 -8.72
N ILE A 111 11.67 -5.92 -7.46
CA ILE A 111 11.07 -6.71 -6.39
C ILE A 111 9.54 -6.78 -6.55
N VAL A 112 8.89 -5.67 -6.88
CA VAL A 112 7.45 -5.65 -7.19
C VAL A 112 7.17 -6.63 -8.33
N ASN A 113 7.97 -6.58 -9.40
CA ASN A 113 7.80 -7.46 -10.55
C ASN A 113 8.05 -8.94 -10.19
N LEU A 114 9.02 -9.24 -9.35
CA LEU A 114 9.24 -10.59 -8.85
C LEU A 114 7.98 -11.15 -8.18
N GLY A 115 7.35 -10.37 -7.29
CA GLY A 115 6.09 -10.72 -6.64
C GLY A 115 4.94 -10.85 -7.63
N TYR A 116 4.83 -9.92 -8.57
CA TYR A 116 3.82 -9.90 -9.62
C TYR A 116 3.87 -11.16 -10.49
N GLN A 117 5.06 -11.49 -11.00
CA GLN A 117 5.28 -12.65 -11.85
C GLN A 117 5.08 -13.97 -11.10
N TYR A 118 5.44 -14.00 -9.80
CA TYR A 118 5.12 -15.15 -8.95
C TYR A 118 3.61 -15.36 -8.87
N ALA A 119 2.86 -14.32 -8.55
CA ALA A 119 1.40 -14.40 -8.40
C ALA A 119 0.72 -14.80 -9.72
N LEU A 120 1.14 -14.20 -10.83
CA LEU A 120 0.61 -14.52 -12.17
C LEU A 120 0.76 -16.02 -12.54
N LYS A 121 1.85 -16.65 -12.09
CA LYS A 121 2.15 -18.05 -12.43
C LYS A 121 1.59 -19.08 -11.44
N ASN A 122 1.43 -18.68 -10.17
CA ASN A 122 1.22 -19.64 -9.09
C ASN A 122 -0.06 -19.41 -8.29
N ILE A 123 -0.71 -18.24 -8.41
CA ILE A 123 -1.93 -17.94 -7.68
C ILE A 123 -3.12 -18.00 -8.62
N GLU A 124 -4.02 -18.93 -8.37
CA GLU A 124 -5.34 -18.96 -9.01
C GLU A 124 -6.29 -18.06 -8.18
N LYS A 125 -6.83 -17.03 -8.82
CA LYS A 125 -7.79 -16.11 -8.18
C LYS A 125 -9.10 -16.82 -7.90
N LYS A 126 -9.51 -16.85 -6.62
CA LYS A 126 -10.74 -17.51 -6.15
C LYS A 126 -11.79 -16.53 -5.65
N ASP A 127 -11.36 -15.31 -5.32
CA ASP A 127 -12.24 -14.26 -4.82
C ASP A 127 -12.81 -13.39 -5.95
N ARG A 128 -13.79 -12.55 -5.60
CA ARG A 128 -14.49 -11.66 -6.53
C ARG A 128 -13.92 -10.21 -6.52
N PHE A 129 -13.00 -9.89 -5.63
CA PHE A 129 -12.51 -8.52 -5.45
C PHE A 129 -11.46 -8.19 -6.51
N TYR A 130 -11.58 -7.01 -7.09
CA TYR A 130 -10.61 -6.46 -8.02
C TYR A 130 -10.61 -4.93 -7.92
N LEU A 131 -9.52 -4.33 -8.34
CA LEU A 131 -9.40 -2.88 -8.45
C LEU A 131 -9.62 -2.48 -9.89
N GLU A 132 -10.63 -1.66 -10.11
CA GLU A 132 -10.95 -1.11 -11.43
C GLU A 132 -10.32 0.26 -11.58
N GLN A 133 -9.70 0.49 -12.73
CA GLN A 133 -9.23 1.82 -13.06
C GLN A 133 -10.44 2.72 -13.32
N LEU A 134 -10.57 3.76 -12.51
CA LEU A 134 -11.60 4.76 -12.74
C LEU A 134 -11.28 5.57 -14.00
N PRO A 135 -12.31 6.09 -14.70
CA PRO A 135 -12.09 7.04 -15.80
C PRO A 135 -11.30 8.25 -15.28
N GLU A 136 -10.57 8.88 -16.17
CA GLU A 136 -9.72 10.03 -15.85
C GLU A 136 -10.53 11.10 -15.09
N LEU A 137 -10.10 11.40 -13.87
CA LEU A 137 -10.74 12.38 -12.99
C LEU A 137 -9.93 13.67 -13.00
N SER A 138 -9.76 14.29 -14.17
CA SER A 138 -8.92 15.48 -14.38
C SER A 138 -9.29 16.66 -13.48
N ASP A 139 -10.57 16.74 -13.07
CA ASP A 139 -11.09 17.83 -12.25
C ASP A 139 -11.02 17.56 -10.73
N TYR A 140 -10.42 16.43 -10.34
CA TYR A 140 -10.31 16.03 -8.94
C TYR A 140 -8.87 15.81 -8.54
N ILE A 141 -8.57 16.08 -7.28
CA ILE A 141 -7.30 15.73 -6.64
C ILE A 141 -7.56 14.77 -5.46
N LEU A 142 -6.68 13.81 -5.30
CA LEU A 142 -6.65 13.00 -4.08
C LEU A 142 -5.82 13.75 -3.03
N THR A 143 -6.45 14.12 -1.91
CA THR A 143 -5.80 14.89 -0.86
C THR A 143 -6.24 14.42 0.52
N ASP A 144 -5.42 14.67 1.53
CA ASP A 144 -5.78 14.50 2.93
C ASP A 144 -6.32 15.82 3.54
N GLY A 145 -6.82 15.73 4.79
CA GLY A 145 -7.43 16.88 5.48
C GLY A 145 -6.46 18.03 5.71
N ASN A 146 -5.18 17.75 6.00
CA ASN A 146 -4.19 18.81 6.25
C ASN A 146 -3.79 19.52 4.95
N ASN A 147 -3.59 18.78 3.87
CA ASN A 147 -3.35 19.36 2.55
C ASN A 147 -4.55 20.19 2.07
N ALA A 148 -5.78 19.68 2.23
CA ALA A 148 -6.99 20.43 1.89
C ALA A 148 -7.14 21.69 2.75
N GLY A 149 -6.83 21.61 4.05
CA GLY A 149 -6.83 22.75 4.96
C GLY A 149 -5.78 23.81 4.57
N ALA A 150 -4.58 23.40 4.19
CA ALA A 150 -3.52 24.26 3.70
C ALA A 150 -3.94 25.00 2.42
N LEU A 151 -4.43 24.27 1.42
CA LEU A 151 -4.95 24.84 0.18
C LEU A 151 -6.08 25.84 0.45
N GLY A 152 -7.08 25.44 1.25
CA GLY A 152 -8.18 26.33 1.60
C GLY A 152 -7.74 27.60 2.31
N SER A 153 -6.72 27.53 3.17
CA SER A 153 -6.14 28.70 3.86
C SER A 153 -5.45 29.64 2.87
N LEU A 154 -4.68 29.10 1.93
CA LEU A 154 -4.00 29.90 0.89
C LEU A 154 -5.00 30.58 -0.04
N TYR A 155 -5.98 29.86 -0.54
CA TYR A 155 -7.06 30.43 -1.35
C TYR A 155 -7.93 31.42 -0.58
N GLY A 156 -8.04 31.26 0.75
CA GLY A 156 -8.68 32.22 1.65
C GLY A 156 -7.85 33.47 1.94
N GLY A 157 -6.64 33.57 1.37
CA GLY A 157 -5.78 34.77 1.49
C GLY A 157 -4.89 34.75 2.73
N LEU A 158 -4.44 33.59 3.20
CA LEU A 158 -3.49 33.46 4.30
C LEU A 158 -2.22 34.24 3.99
N GLN A 159 -1.89 35.23 4.82
CA GLN A 159 -0.67 36.07 4.69
C GLN A 159 0.35 35.78 5.78
N PHE A 160 -0.09 35.23 6.90
CA PHE A 160 0.77 34.94 8.04
C PHE A 160 0.28 33.71 8.76
N CYS A 161 1.19 32.79 9.10
CA CYS A 161 0.90 31.60 9.89
C CYS A 161 1.90 31.47 11.03
N ALA A 162 1.41 31.41 12.26
CA ALA A 162 2.19 31.02 13.42
C ALA A 162 1.67 29.67 13.92
N TRP A 163 2.58 28.73 14.14
CA TRP A 163 2.20 27.41 14.65
C TRP A 163 3.21 26.92 15.67
N TYR A 164 2.82 25.89 16.39
CA TYR A 164 3.67 25.12 17.26
C TYR A 164 3.92 23.74 16.65
N PRO A 165 5.17 23.21 16.61
CA PRO A 165 5.51 21.95 15.95
C PRO A 165 5.00 20.75 16.75
N ILE A 166 3.71 20.50 16.66
CA ILE A 166 3.00 19.38 17.27
C ILE A 166 2.11 18.69 16.25
N THR A 167 2.08 17.35 16.28
CA THR A 167 1.18 16.58 15.42
C THR A 167 -0.28 16.80 15.85
N PRO A 168 -1.20 17.12 14.89
CA PRO A 168 -1.05 17.07 13.43
C PRO A 168 -0.76 18.45 12.77
N ALA A 169 -0.49 19.53 13.52
CA ALA A 169 -0.39 20.88 12.97
C ALA A 169 0.80 21.05 12.00
N THR A 170 1.91 20.35 12.25
CA THR A 170 3.13 20.46 11.45
C THR A 170 2.88 20.12 9.98
N SER A 171 2.22 19.02 9.67
CA SER A 171 1.94 18.59 8.29
C SER A 171 1.02 19.55 7.53
N LEU A 172 0.12 20.26 8.22
CA LEU A 172 -0.70 21.30 7.61
C LEU A 172 0.16 22.49 7.16
N VAL A 173 1.08 22.93 8.04
CA VAL A 173 1.94 24.07 7.73
C VAL A 173 3.00 23.73 6.69
N GLU A 174 3.60 22.53 6.77
CA GLU A 174 4.52 22.03 5.74
C GLU A 174 3.86 21.97 4.37
N SER A 175 2.59 21.50 4.32
CA SER A 175 1.81 21.51 3.09
C SER A 175 1.59 22.93 2.56
N ALA A 176 1.25 23.90 3.43
CA ALA A 176 1.08 25.30 3.01
C ALA A 176 2.39 25.88 2.45
N ILE A 177 3.54 25.62 3.09
CA ILE A 177 4.85 26.04 2.60
C ILE A 177 5.16 25.44 1.24
N GLY A 178 4.91 24.14 1.06
CA GLY A 178 5.16 23.45 -0.20
C GLY A 178 4.31 23.92 -1.38
N GLN A 179 3.19 24.60 -1.13
CA GLN A 179 2.31 25.16 -2.18
C GLN A 179 2.72 26.56 -2.64
N VAL A 180 3.57 27.27 -1.88
CA VAL A 180 4.01 28.65 -2.21
C VAL A 180 5.47 28.72 -2.66
N SER A 181 6.17 27.59 -2.65
CA SER A 181 7.54 27.42 -3.17
C SER A 181 7.50 26.92 -4.60
#